data_3de97bf56b11243b13687649fe54085e
#
_entry.id   3de97bf56b11243b13687649fe54085e
#
_cell.length_a   1.000
_cell.length_b   1.000
_cell.length_c   1.000
_cell.angle_alpha   90.00
_cell.angle_beta   90.00
_cell.angle_gamma   90.00
#
_symmetry.space_group_name_H-M   'P 1'
#
loop_
_entity.id
_entity.type
_entity.pdbx_description
1 polymer ?
#
loop_
_entity_poly.entity_id
_entity_poly.type
_entity_poly.pdbx_seq_one_letter_code
_entity_poly.pdbx_strand_id
1 'polypeptide(L)'
;AAAEMMPADRVVLITTGTQGEPMAALSRMSRGEHRSITLTDGDLIILSSSLIPGNEEAVFGVIDSLAKIGARVVTNQHARVHVSGHAYAGELLFLYNGVRPRNVMPVHGTWRMMRANAALAASAGVPEENIVLAENGVSVDLVAGRASIAGGVTVGKMFVDGLITGDVGDATLGERLILSSGFIAVTVVLRRGTGKKAAPAHLSSRGFSEDPKALELVVS
;
A
#
# COMPACT_ATOMS: atom_id res chain seq x y z
N ALA A 1 14.77 13.82 22.69
CA ALA A 1 15.70 14.69 23.41
C ALA A 1 15.25 16.15 23.45
N ALA A 2 15.13 16.90 22.32
CA ALA A 2 14.74 18.32 22.39
C ALA A 2 13.26 18.51 22.81
N ALA A 3 12.35 17.69 22.29
CA ALA A 3 10.93 17.76 22.63
C ALA A 3 10.64 17.44 24.11
N GLU A 4 11.39 16.51 24.72
CA GLU A 4 11.25 16.12 26.13
C GLU A 4 11.66 17.24 27.10
N MET A 5 12.45 18.21 26.63
CA MET A 5 12.93 19.34 27.42
C MET A 5 11.98 20.55 27.34
N MET A 6 10.96 20.50 26.52
CA MET A 6 10.00 21.59 26.34
C MET A 6 8.71 21.30 27.11
N PRO A 7 7.98 22.32 27.59
CA PRO A 7 6.63 22.15 28.12
C PRO A 7 5.73 21.49 27.05
N ALA A 8 4.95 20.46 27.43
CA ALA A 8 4.15 19.66 26.53
C ALA A 8 3.15 20.49 25.70
N ASP A 9 2.60 21.54 26.26
CA ASP A 9 1.68 22.49 25.64
C ASP A 9 2.33 23.36 24.54
N ARG A 10 3.66 23.31 24.42
CA ARG A 10 4.45 24.04 23.42
C ARG A 10 5.10 23.14 22.37
N VAL A 11 4.76 21.85 22.36
CA VAL A 11 5.35 20.88 21.42
C VAL A 11 4.31 20.44 20.39
N VAL A 12 4.67 20.56 19.12
CA VAL A 12 3.94 19.96 18.00
C VAL A 12 4.87 19.00 17.29
N LEU A 13 4.43 17.75 17.11
CA LEU A 13 5.17 16.71 16.41
C LEU A 13 4.49 16.42 15.07
N ILE A 14 5.25 16.41 13.98
CA ILE A 14 4.81 15.91 12.68
C ILE A 14 5.47 14.56 12.46
N THR A 15 4.66 13.52 12.30
CA THR A 15 5.13 12.13 12.26
C THR A 15 4.53 11.33 11.12
N THR A 16 5.11 10.17 10.85
CA THR A 16 4.57 9.15 9.93
C THR A 16 3.60 8.21 10.66
N GLY A 17 2.78 7.44 9.92
CA GLY A 17 1.93 6.39 10.48
C GLY A 17 0.44 6.60 10.30
N THR A 18 0.04 7.42 9.33
CA THR A 18 -1.37 7.75 9.06
C THR A 18 -2.16 6.59 8.43
N GLN A 19 -1.49 5.55 7.95
CA GLN A 19 -2.11 4.34 7.38
C GLN A 19 -1.91 3.11 8.27
N GLY A 20 -1.50 3.30 9.53
CA GLY A 20 -1.32 2.21 10.49
C GLY A 20 -0.09 1.35 10.25
N GLU A 21 0.90 1.83 9.48
CA GLU A 21 2.11 1.09 9.18
C GLU A 21 2.84 0.70 10.48
N PRO A 22 3.15 -0.59 10.69
CA PRO A 22 3.62 -1.08 12.00
C PRO A 22 4.91 -0.43 12.51
N MET A 23 5.82 -0.08 11.58
CA MET A 23 7.12 0.52 11.91
C MET A 23 7.11 2.05 11.93
N ALA A 24 5.98 2.67 11.57
CA ALA A 24 5.86 4.12 11.59
C ALA A 24 5.89 4.70 13.01
N ALA A 25 6.27 5.97 13.11
CA ALA A 25 6.47 6.62 14.41
C ALA A 25 5.19 6.63 15.26
N LEU A 26 4.04 7.00 14.68
CA LEU A 26 2.75 7.03 15.39
C LEU A 26 2.35 5.64 15.91
N SER A 27 2.48 4.59 15.07
CA SER A 27 2.15 3.21 15.47
C SER A 27 3.04 2.72 16.62
N ARG A 28 4.31 3.10 16.63
CA ARG A 28 5.23 2.79 17.73
C ARG A 28 4.92 3.60 18.98
N MET A 29 4.57 4.88 18.85
CA MET A 29 4.15 5.72 19.97
C MET A 29 2.87 5.19 20.60
N SER A 30 1.89 4.78 19.80
CA SER A 30 0.61 4.24 20.30
C SER A 30 0.77 2.93 21.10
N ARG A 31 1.85 2.18 20.86
CA ARG A 31 2.20 0.96 21.62
C ARG A 31 3.22 1.18 22.75
N GLY A 32 3.69 2.42 22.95
CA GLY A 32 4.75 2.72 23.92
C GLY A 32 6.14 2.22 23.51
N GLU A 33 6.36 1.93 22.24
CA GLU A 33 7.62 1.38 21.69
C GLU A 33 8.55 2.46 21.11
N HIS A 34 8.14 3.72 21.15
CA HIS A 34 8.96 4.79 20.61
C HIS A 34 10.04 5.21 21.60
N ARG A 35 11.30 5.34 21.14
CA ARG A 35 12.49 5.52 22.00
C ARG A 35 12.49 6.81 22.80
N SER A 36 11.88 7.86 22.29
CA SER A 36 12.03 9.24 22.82
C SER A 36 10.71 9.95 23.06
N ILE A 37 9.59 9.40 22.67
CA ILE A 37 8.28 10.05 22.81
C ILE A 37 7.33 9.06 23.48
N THR A 38 6.74 9.50 24.58
CA THR A 38 5.67 8.78 25.28
C THR A 38 4.42 9.63 25.19
N LEU A 39 3.33 9.05 24.70
CA LEU A 39 2.02 9.70 24.63
C LEU A 39 1.28 9.55 25.97
N THR A 40 0.46 10.53 26.29
CA THR A 40 -0.34 10.61 27.51
C THR A 40 -1.80 10.94 27.20
N ASP A 41 -2.66 10.91 28.20
CA ASP A 41 -4.08 11.26 28.11
C ASP A 41 -4.34 12.75 27.78
N GLY A 42 -3.35 13.62 28.02
CA GLY A 42 -3.41 15.04 27.65
C GLY A 42 -3.07 15.35 26.20
N ASP A 43 -2.64 14.35 25.42
CA ASP A 43 -2.18 14.58 24.05
C ASP A 43 -3.32 14.59 23.03
N LEU A 44 -3.18 15.48 22.04
CA LEU A 44 -4.06 15.56 20.87
C LEU A 44 -3.35 14.99 19.65
N ILE A 45 -3.92 13.95 19.07
CA ILE A 45 -3.45 13.33 17.83
C ILE A 45 -4.36 13.72 16.68
N ILE A 46 -3.80 14.33 15.64
CA ILE A 46 -4.53 14.71 14.42
C ILE A 46 -4.08 13.79 13.28
N LEU A 47 -4.99 12.96 12.79
CA LEU A 47 -4.78 12.14 11.59
C LEU A 47 -5.16 12.96 10.36
N SER A 48 -4.19 13.71 9.84
CA SER A 48 -4.33 14.55 8.62
C SER A 48 -4.11 13.70 7.36
N SER A 49 -5.00 12.72 7.14
CA SER A 49 -4.96 11.83 5.99
C SER A 49 -6.34 11.32 5.62
N SER A 50 -6.48 10.85 4.38
CA SER A 50 -7.61 10.00 3.98
C SER A 50 -7.25 8.54 4.21
N LEU A 51 -8.20 7.76 4.71
CA LEU A 51 -8.05 6.32 4.86
C LEU A 51 -7.97 5.67 3.48
N ILE A 52 -6.92 4.92 3.23
CA ILE A 52 -6.76 4.15 2.00
C ILE A 52 -7.52 2.82 2.16
N PRO A 53 -8.41 2.46 1.21
CA PRO A 53 -9.12 1.18 1.25
C PRO A 53 -8.15 0.00 1.42
N GLY A 54 -8.44 -0.88 2.39
CA GLY A 54 -7.60 -2.02 2.77
C GLY A 54 -6.70 -1.77 3.98
N ASN A 55 -6.56 -0.54 4.46
CA ASN A 55 -5.79 -0.21 5.66
C ASN A 55 -6.66 0.04 6.90
N GLU A 56 -7.97 -0.20 6.81
CA GLU A 56 -8.95 0.14 7.84
C GLU A 56 -8.58 -0.50 9.19
N GLU A 57 -8.31 -1.80 9.19
CA GLU A 57 -7.98 -2.54 10.41
C GLU A 57 -6.71 -2.00 11.08
N ALA A 58 -5.68 -1.72 10.29
CA ALA A 58 -4.41 -1.20 10.80
C ALA A 58 -4.58 0.21 11.40
N VAL A 59 -5.32 1.09 10.71
CA VAL A 59 -5.57 2.45 11.19
C VAL A 59 -6.43 2.46 12.43
N PHE A 60 -7.52 1.67 12.45
CA PHE A 60 -8.37 1.56 13.64
C PHE A 60 -7.62 0.93 14.81
N GLY A 61 -6.73 -0.03 14.59
CA GLY A 61 -5.87 -0.59 15.63
C GLY A 61 -4.96 0.45 16.28
N VAL A 62 -4.43 1.41 15.50
CA VAL A 62 -3.67 2.54 16.06
C VAL A 62 -4.58 3.49 16.84
N ILE A 63 -5.77 3.82 16.31
CA ILE A 63 -6.74 4.68 17.00
C ILE A 63 -7.17 4.06 18.33
N ASP A 64 -7.46 2.77 18.36
CA ASP A 64 -7.82 2.03 19.58
C ASP A 64 -6.68 2.04 20.61
N SER A 65 -5.45 1.89 20.17
CA SER A 65 -4.28 1.96 21.04
C SER A 65 -4.10 3.35 21.64
N LEU A 66 -4.33 4.41 20.86
CA LEU A 66 -4.31 5.79 21.33
C LEU A 66 -5.46 6.07 22.30
N ALA A 67 -6.65 5.55 22.03
CA ALA A 67 -7.81 5.67 22.93
C ALA A 67 -7.56 4.97 24.28
N LYS A 68 -6.87 3.83 24.31
CA LYS A 68 -6.46 3.15 25.56
C LYS A 68 -5.51 3.98 26.40
N ILE A 69 -4.67 4.79 25.79
CA ILE A 69 -3.80 5.75 26.48
C ILE A 69 -4.63 6.92 27.07
N GLY A 70 -5.83 7.15 26.52
CA GLY A 70 -6.66 8.31 26.84
C GLY A 70 -6.41 9.53 25.94
N ALA A 71 -5.52 9.41 24.96
CA ALA A 71 -5.23 10.49 24.03
C ALA A 71 -6.44 10.82 23.14
N ARG A 72 -6.64 12.10 22.85
CA ARG A 72 -7.72 12.56 21.99
C ARG A 72 -7.33 12.42 20.52
N VAL A 73 -8.11 11.68 19.74
CA VAL A 73 -7.86 11.50 18.31
C VAL A 73 -8.87 12.30 17.48
N VAL A 74 -8.38 13.10 16.53
CA VAL A 74 -9.16 13.87 15.57
C VAL A 74 -8.84 13.38 14.16
N THR A 75 -9.88 13.03 13.43
CA THR A 75 -9.82 12.58 12.02
C THR A 75 -10.71 13.48 11.16
N ASN A 76 -10.74 13.24 9.84
CA ASN A 76 -11.65 13.93 8.92
C ASN A 76 -13.14 13.75 9.26
N GLN A 77 -13.51 12.75 10.05
CA GLN A 77 -14.89 12.58 10.55
C GLN A 77 -15.27 13.60 11.63
N HIS A 78 -14.28 14.09 12.38
CA HIS A 78 -14.49 15.02 13.48
C HIS A 78 -14.32 16.49 13.06
N ALA A 79 -13.36 16.76 12.16
CA ALA A 79 -13.07 18.10 11.67
C ALA A 79 -12.39 18.03 10.30
N ARG A 80 -12.45 19.11 9.53
CA ARG A 80 -11.70 19.20 8.27
C ARG A 80 -10.20 19.35 8.56
N VAL A 81 -9.51 18.24 8.78
CA VAL A 81 -8.08 18.19 9.12
C VAL A 81 -7.21 17.74 7.94
N HIS A 82 -7.81 17.35 6.81
CA HIS A 82 -7.11 16.90 5.61
C HIS A 82 -7.80 17.40 4.35
N VAL A 83 -7.01 17.72 3.35
CA VAL A 83 -7.44 17.98 1.97
C VAL A 83 -6.67 17.06 1.03
N SER A 84 -7.27 16.69 -0.11
CA SER A 84 -6.59 15.87 -1.12
C SER A 84 -5.32 16.57 -1.61
N GLY A 85 -4.24 15.80 -1.73
CA GLY A 85 -3.01 16.26 -2.40
C GLY A 85 -3.14 16.27 -3.93
N HIS A 86 -4.14 15.56 -4.48
CA HIS A 86 -4.44 15.57 -5.91
C HIS A 86 -5.38 16.72 -6.24
N ALA A 87 -5.03 17.49 -7.27
CA ALA A 87 -5.83 18.62 -7.73
C ALA A 87 -7.18 18.14 -8.31
N TYR A 88 -8.24 18.88 -8.02
CA TYR A 88 -9.53 18.72 -8.67
C TYR A 88 -9.53 19.30 -10.09
N ALA A 89 -10.52 18.92 -10.90
CA ALA A 89 -10.64 19.37 -12.30
C ALA A 89 -10.57 20.89 -12.46
N GLY A 90 -11.23 21.65 -11.58
CA GLY A 90 -11.19 23.12 -11.60
C GLY A 90 -9.81 23.69 -11.30
N GLU A 91 -9.07 23.07 -10.39
CA GLU A 91 -7.69 23.50 -10.06
C GLU A 91 -6.73 23.19 -11.21
N LEU A 92 -6.89 22.05 -11.88
CA LEU A 92 -6.12 21.72 -13.08
C LEU A 92 -6.41 22.68 -14.22
N LEU A 93 -7.68 23.03 -14.46
CA LEU A 93 -8.04 24.05 -15.45
C LEU A 93 -7.45 25.42 -15.14
N PHE A 94 -7.48 25.82 -13.86
CA PHE A 94 -6.83 27.07 -13.43
C PHE A 94 -5.33 27.03 -13.71
N LEU A 95 -4.67 25.92 -13.40
CA LEU A 95 -3.24 25.72 -13.68
C LEU A 95 -2.95 25.81 -15.19
N TYR A 96 -3.68 25.06 -16.02
CA TYR A 96 -3.48 25.06 -17.47
C TYR A 96 -3.69 26.44 -18.09
N ASN A 97 -4.72 27.16 -17.67
CA ASN A 97 -4.96 28.52 -18.16
C ASN A 97 -3.88 29.53 -17.71
N GLY A 98 -3.32 29.34 -16.50
CA GLY A 98 -2.26 30.18 -15.97
C GLY A 98 -0.90 29.94 -16.64
N VAL A 99 -0.53 28.63 -16.74
CA VAL A 99 0.79 28.23 -17.27
C VAL A 99 0.82 28.19 -18.80
N ARG A 100 -0.31 27.91 -19.45
CA ARG A 100 -0.44 27.68 -20.90
C ARG A 100 0.64 26.77 -21.46
N PRO A 101 0.69 25.51 -20.99
CA PRO A 101 1.75 24.58 -21.39
C PRO A 101 1.64 24.25 -22.88
N ARG A 102 2.77 24.10 -23.55
CA ARG A 102 2.82 23.62 -24.94
C ARG A 102 2.48 22.14 -25.05
N ASN A 103 2.91 21.34 -24.07
CA ASN A 103 2.69 19.90 -24.01
C ASN A 103 2.16 19.53 -22.64
N VAL A 104 1.34 18.49 -22.58
CA VAL A 104 0.85 17.91 -21.33
C VAL A 104 1.07 16.39 -21.37
N MET A 105 1.65 15.85 -20.30
CA MET A 105 1.79 14.42 -20.08
C MET A 105 1.28 14.09 -18.69
N PRO A 106 0.03 13.60 -18.54
CA PRO A 106 -0.48 13.13 -17.27
C PRO A 106 0.31 11.93 -16.76
N VAL A 107 0.65 11.93 -15.47
CA VAL A 107 1.39 10.84 -14.82
C VAL A 107 0.74 10.47 -13.48
N HIS A 108 1.17 9.36 -12.89
CA HIS A 108 0.77 8.95 -11.55
C HIS A 108 -0.74 8.74 -11.39
N GLY A 109 -1.35 8.05 -12.34
CA GLY A 109 -2.76 7.72 -12.30
C GLY A 109 -3.09 6.50 -13.14
N THR A 110 -4.32 6.02 -13.00
CA THR A 110 -4.85 4.99 -13.91
C THR A 110 -5.08 5.58 -15.30
N TRP A 111 -5.14 4.73 -16.33
CA TRP A 111 -5.41 5.15 -17.69
C TRP A 111 -6.67 6.04 -17.80
N ARG A 112 -7.71 5.69 -17.07
CA ARG A 112 -8.95 6.50 -16.97
C ARG A 112 -8.68 7.91 -16.45
N MET A 113 -7.86 8.05 -15.40
CA MET A 113 -7.49 9.36 -14.83
C MET A 113 -6.64 10.17 -15.78
N MET A 114 -5.67 9.53 -16.45
CA MET A 114 -4.83 10.19 -17.45
C MET A 114 -5.66 10.71 -18.62
N ARG A 115 -6.64 9.93 -19.13
CA ARG A 115 -7.55 10.39 -20.18
C ARG A 115 -8.44 11.55 -19.73
N ALA A 116 -8.95 11.52 -18.51
CA ALA A 116 -9.73 12.63 -17.97
C ALA A 116 -8.90 13.92 -17.88
N ASN A 117 -7.65 13.80 -17.44
CA ASN A 117 -6.73 14.95 -17.39
C ASN A 117 -6.37 15.45 -18.79
N ALA A 118 -6.15 14.56 -19.76
CA ALA A 118 -5.94 14.92 -21.16
C ALA A 118 -7.11 15.73 -21.74
N ALA A 119 -8.35 15.30 -21.46
CA ALA A 119 -9.54 16.03 -21.89
C ALA A 119 -9.63 17.44 -21.26
N LEU A 120 -9.24 17.57 -19.99
CA LEU A 120 -9.15 18.89 -19.34
C LEU A 120 -8.09 19.78 -19.99
N ALA A 121 -6.91 19.23 -20.32
CA ALA A 121 -5.85 19.96 -21.00
C ALA A 121 -6.32 20.45 -22.40
N ALA A 122 -6.98 19.59 -23.17
CA ALA A 122 -7.56 19.94 -24.47
C ALA A 122 -8.61 21.05 -24.33
N SER A 123 -9.49 20.97 -23.32
CA SER A 123 -10.50 22.02 -23.06
C SER A 123 -9.88 23.36 -22.64
N ALA A 124 -8.67 23.35 -22.09
CA ALA A 124 -7.88 24.54 -21.78
C ALA A 124 -7.07 25.06 -23.00
N GLY A 125 -7.23 24.46 -24.17
CA GLY A 125 -6.62 24.89 -25.42
C GLY A 125 -5.27 24.28 -25.75
N VAL A 126 -4.85 23.21 -25.06
CA VAL A 126 -3.67 22.43 -25.46
C VAL A 126 -4.04 21.55 -26.67
N PRO A 127 -3.32 21.64 -27.80
CA PRO A 127 -3.58 20.81 -28.98
C PRO A 127 -3.48 19.33 -28.64
N GLU A 128 -4.39 18.52 -29.17
CA GLU A 128 -4.41 17.07 -28.85
C GLU A 128 -3.11 16.35 -29.23
N GLU A 129 -2.47 16.77 -30.31
CA GLU A 129 -1.17 16.23 -30.74
C GLU A 129 -0.02 16.55 -29.80
N ASN A 130 -0.22 17.47 -28.85
CA ASN A 130 0.74 17.84 -27.81
C ASN A 130 0.39 17.23 -26.44
N ILE A 131 -0.63 16.37 -26.40
CA ILE A 131 -1.01 15.64 -25.18
C ILE A 131 -0.52 14.21 -25.31
N VAL A 132 0.46 13.85 -24.48
CA VAL A 132 1.08 12.53 -24.52
C VAL A 132 0.50 11.66 -23.40
N LEU A 133 -0.14 10.56 -23.77
CA LEU A 133 -0.54 9.51 -22.83
C LEU A 133 0.46 8.36 -22.95
N ALA A 134 1.14 8.05 -21.84
CA ALA A 134 2.20 7.06 -21.82
C ALA A 134 2.04 6.14 -20.61
N GLU A 135 2.27 4.86 -20.81
CA GLU A 135 2.37 3.86 -19.76
C GLU A 135 3.80 3.79 -19.21
N ASN A 136 3.97 3.07 -18.09
CA ASN A 136 5.29 2.84 -17.55
C ASN A 136 6.20 2.19 -18.62
N GLY A 137 7.43 2.66 -18.68
CA GLY A 137 8.43 2.18 -19.62
C GLY A 137 8.47 2.93 -20.96
N VAL A 138 7.47 3.75 -21.27
CA VAL A 138 7.49 4.58 -22.47
C VAL A 138 8.46 5.75 -22.28
N SER A 139 9.40 5.92 -23.20
CA SER A 139 10.31 7.07 -23.27
C SER A 139 9.69 8.18 -24.09
N VAL A 140 9.67 9.39 -23.55
CA VAL A 140 9.17 10.60 -24.22
C VAL A 140 10.29 11.59 -24.33
N ASP A 141 10.59 12.00 -25.56
CA ASP A 141 11.56 13.06 -25.83
C ASP A 141 10.88 14.41 -25.95
N LEU A 142 11.53 15.42 -25.43
CA LEU A 142 11.13 16.83 -25.60
C LEU A 142 12.17 17.55 -26.45
N VAL A 143 11.92 17.64 -27.75
CA VAL A 143 12.83 18.25 -28.71
C VAL A 143 12.22 19.50 -29.30
N ALA A 144 12.93 20.62 -29.24
CA ALA A 144 12.47 21.94 -29.75
C ALA A 144 11.08 22.35 -29.21
N GLY A 145 10.75 21.97 -27.98
CA GLY A 145 9.47 22.28 -27.33
C GLY A 145 8.30 21.38 -27.77
N ARG A 146 8.57 20.25 -28.43
CA ARG A 146 7.57 19.26 -28.82
C ARG A 146 7.85 17.91 -28.15
N ALA A 147 6.84 17.39 -27.47
CA ALA A 147 6.90 16.07 -26.84
C ALA A 147 6.49 14.98 -27.83
N SER A 148 7.24 13.89 -27.88
CA SER A 148 6.92 12.73 -28.74
C SER A 148 7.42 11.43 -28.11
N ILE A 149 6.72 10.33 -28.36
CA ILE A 149 7.17 8.99 -27.95
C ILE A 149 8.42 8.64 -28.77
N ALA A 150 9.53 8.37 -28.07
CA ALA A 150 10.82 8.08 -28.68
C ALA A 150 11.23 6.60 -28.55
N GLY A 151 10.51 5.81 -27.77
CA GLY A 151 10.82 4.41 -27.55
C GLY A 151 10.30 3.90 -26.23
N GLY A 152 10.98 2.89 -25.68
CA GLY A 152 10.63 2.32 -24.38
C GLY A 152 11.79 1.60 -23.72
N VAL A 153 11.67 1.44 -22.41
CA VAL A 153 12.56 0.63 -21.57
C VAL A 153 11.77 -0.50 -20.93
N THR A 154 12.43 -1.61 -20.68
CA THR A 154 11.80 -2.72 -19.97
C THR A 154 11.45 -2.31 -18.56
N VAL A 155 10.19 -2.49 -18.17
CA VAL A 155 9.70 -2.22 -16.82
C VAL A 155 9.02 -3.48 -16.28
N GLY A 156 8.98 -3.59 -14.95
CA GLY A 156 8.33 -4.70 -14.26
C GLY A 156 8.32 -4.46 -12.76
N LYS A 157 7.73 -5.40 -12.05
CA LYS A 157 7.78 -5.44 -10.59
C LYS A 157 9.07 -6.13 -10.17
N MET A 158 9.82 -5.51 -9.28
CA MET A 158 10.95 -6.12 -8.60
C MET A 158 10.60 -6.22 -7.11
N PHE A 159 10.45 -7.44 -6.64
CA PHE A 159 10.12 -7.68 -5.24
C PHE A 159 11.38 -7.68 -4.39
N VAL A 160 11.24 -7.20 -3.16
CA VAL A 160 12.29 -7.19 -2.15
C VAL A 160 11.85 -8.10 -1.01
N ASP A 161 12.63 -9.14 -0.70
CA ASP A 161 12.41 -10.04 0.42
C ASP A 161 13.54 -9.87 1.44
N GLY A 162 13.25 -9.16 2.52
CA GLY A 162 14.26 -8.77 3.49
C GLY A 162 15.34 -7.87 2.89
N LEU A 163 16.55 -8.41 2.71
CA LEU A 163 17.69 -7.70 2.12
C LEU A 163 17.99 -8.13 0.67
N ILE A 164 17.25 -9.10 0.14
CA ILE A 164 17.50 -9.68 -1.18
C ILE A 164 16.49 -9.10 -2.17
N THR A 165 16.98 -8.72 -3.34
CA THR A 165 16.18 -8.10 -4.39
C THR A 165 16.12 -9.02 -5.60
N GLY A 166 14.89 -9.32 -6.08
CA GLY A 166 14.67 -10.01 -7.35
C GLY A 166 14.76 -11.54 -7.31
N ASP A 167 14.92 -12.17 -6.15
CA ASP A 167 14.88 -13.63 -5.97
C ASP A 167 13.46 -14.18 -5.77
N VAL A 168 12.49 -13.29 -5.52
CA VAL A 168 11.08 -13.62 -5.34
C VAL A 168 10.27 -13.04 -6.48
N GLY A 169 9.51 -13.90 -7.17
CA GLY A 169 8.60 -13.49 -8.24
C GLY A 169 7.13 -13.68 -7.88
N ASP A 170 6.23 -13.29 -8.78
CA ASP A 170 4.77 -13.43 -8.60
C ASP A 170 4.37 -14.88 -8.32
N ALA A 171 5.03 -15.88 -8.94
CA ALA A 171 4.79 -17.30 -8.71
C ALA A 171 5.08 -17.69 -7.26
N THR A 172 6.26 -17.33 -6.74
CA THR A 172 6.66 -17.63 -5.36
C THR A 172 5.75 -16.94 -4.34
N LEU A 173 5.34 -15.70 -4.62
CA LEU A 173 4.38 -14.98 -3.76
C LEU A 173 3.00 -15.64 -3.80
N GLY A 174 2.56 -16.11 -4.98
CA GLY A 174 1.34 -16.90 -5.13
C GLY A 174 1.38 -18.20 -4.32
N GLU A 175 2.48 -18.93 -4.37
CA GLU A 175 2.69 -20.15 -3.55
C GLU A 175 2.66 -19.83 -2.04
N ARG A 176 3.32 -18.76 -1.59
CA ARG A 176 3.27 -18.33 -0.18
C ARG A 176 1.85 -17.99 0.26
N LEU A 177 1.06 -17.34 -0.59
CA LEU A 177 -0.33 -17.01 -0.30
C LEU A 177 -1.19 -18.27 -0.18
N ILE A 178 -1.00 -19.27 -1.06
CA ILE A 178 -1.69 -20.55 -0.99
C ILE A 178 -1.31 -21.26 0.31
N LEU A 179 -0.02 -21.34 0.65
CA LEU A 179 0.46 -21.97 1.88
C LEU A 179 -0.05 -21.26 3.14
N SER A 180 -0.29 -19.96 3.10
CA SER A 180 -0.85 -19.22 4.24
C SER A 180 -2.30 -19.60 4.56
N SER A 181 -3.02 -20.15 3.57
CA SER A 181 -4.39 -20.68 3.75
C SER A 181 -4.41 -22.12 4.31
N GLY A 182 -3.24 -22.69 4.56
CA GLY A 182 -3.07 -24.05 5.02
C GLY A 182 -2.67 -25.02 3.92
N PHE A 183 -2.11 -26.18 4.32
CA PHE A 183 -1.78 -27.25 3.39
C PHE A 183 -2.04 -28.63 3.99
N ILE A 184 -2.28 -29.60 3.12
CA ILE A 184 -2.39 -31.03 3.45
C ILE A 184 -1.36 -31.77 2.61
N ALA A 185 -0.51 -32.54 3.26
CA ALA A 185 0.40 -33.48 2.60
C ALA A 185 -0.03 -34.92 2.88
N VAL A 186 -0.22 -35.69 1.81
CA VAL A 186 -0.58 -37.11 1.91
C VAL A 186 0.59 -37.95 1.38
N THR A 187 1.16 -38.82 2.22
CA THR A 187 2.22 -39.76 1.85
C THR A 187 1.63 -41.15 1.71
N VAL A 188 1.78 -41.73 0.52
CA VAL A 188 1.31 -43.08 0.22
C VAL A 188 2.49 -43.95 -0.22
N VAL A 189 2.69 -45.09 0.43
CA VAL A 189 3.72 -46.04 0.06
C VAL A 189 3.09 -47.18 -0.78
N LEU A 190 3.59 -47.33 -2.00
CA LEU A 190 3.09 -48.35 -2.93
C LEU A 190 4.11 -49.49 -3.14
N ARG A 191 3.63 -50.69 -3.31
CA ARG A 191 4.46 -51.87 -3.68
C ARG A 191 4.84 -51.76 -5.15
N ARG A 192 6.13 -51.85 -5.44
CA ARG A 192 6.64 -51.85 -6.81
C ARG A 192 6.08 -53.07 -7.56
N GLY A 193 5.54 -52.86 -8.74
CA GLY A 193 5.00 -53.89 -9.64
C GLY A 193 3.51 -54.17 -9.46
N THR A 194 2.89 -53.94 -8.29
CA THR A 194 1.44 -54.19 -8.07
C THR A 194 0.65 -52.89 -7.91
N GLY A 195 1.30 -51.77 -7.60
CA GLY A 195 0.65 -50.50 -7.32
C GLY A 195 -0.23 -50.46 -6.05
N LYS A 196 -0.26 -51.56 -5.28
CA LYS A 196 -1.07 -51.65 -4.06
C LYS A 196 -0.40 -50.91 -2.90
N LYS A 197 -1.21 -50.31 -2.00
CA LYS A 197 -0.72 -49.68 -0.77
C LYS A 197 0.12 -50.69 0.03
N ALA A 198 1.33 -50.31 0.42
CA ALA A 198 2.23 -51.11 1.24
C ALA A 198 2.09 -50.85 2.73
N ALA A 199 1.57 -49.67 3.09
CA ALA A 199 1.28 -49.22 4.45
C ALA A 199 0.07 -48.25 4.42
N PRO A 200 -0.57 -47.96 5.57
CA PRO A 200 -1.56 -46.89 5.69
C PRO A 200 -1.00 -45.58 5.17
N ALA A 201 -1.84 -44.80 4.54
CA ALA A 201 -1.44 -43.45 4.13
C ALA A 201 -1.20 -42.54 5.35
N HIS A 202 -0.16 -41.74 5.29
CA HIS A 202 0.13 -40.75 6.33
C HIS A 202 -0.32 -39.39 5.88
N LEU A 203 -1.11 -38.71 6.71
CA LEU A 203 -1.61 -37.37 6.46
C LEU A 203 -0.96 -36.37 7.42
N SER A 204 -0.47 -35.27 6.89
CA SER A 204 0.04 -34.14 7.67
C SER A 204 -0.64 -32.86 7.19
N SER A 205 -1.17 -32.03 8.09
CA SER A 205 -1.85 -30.81 7.77
C SER A 205 -1.38 -29.65 8.64
N ARG A 206 -1.50 -28.43 8.10
CA ARG A 206 -1.32 -27.18 8.84
C ARG A 206 -2.39 -26.19 8.38
N GLY A 207 -3.01 -25.47 9.34
CA GLY A 207 -3.96 -24.39 9.04
C GLY A 207 -5.39 -24.84 8.69
N PHE A 208 -5.74 -26.16 8.81
CA PHE A 208 -7.08 -26.65 8.48
C PHE A 208 -7.91 -26.99 9.72
N SER A 209 -7.32 -27.61 10.72
CA SER A 209 -8.02 -28.03 11.93
C SER A 209 -7.06 -28.15 13.10
N GLU A 210 -7.52 -27.83 14.31
CA GLU A 210 -6.82 -28.07 15.55
C GLU A 210 -6.90 -29.58 15.96
N ASP A 211 -7.90 -30.28 15.43
CA ASP A 211 -8.03 -31.76 15.62
C ASP A 211 -7.42 -32.51 14.44
N PRO A 212 -6.27 -33.18 14.62
CA PRO A 212 -5.64 -34.00 13.58
C PRO A 212 -6.53 -35.14 13.07
N LYS A 213 -7.46 -35.63 13.89
CA LYS A 213 -8.35 -36.75 13.54
C LYS A 213 -9.48 -36.33 12.62
N ALA A 214 -9.84 -35.06 12.57
CA ALA A 214 -10.89 -34.56 11.69
C ALA A 214 -10.62 -34.83 10.20
N LEU A 215 -9.36 -35.02 9.82
CA LEU A 215 -8.93 -35.24 8.43
C LEU A 215 -8.63 -36.70 8.12
N GLU A 216 -8.57 -37.60 9.12
CA GLU A 216 -8.29 -39.05 8.93
C GLU A 216 -9.40 -39.74 8.11
N LEU A 217 -10.64 -39.26 8.22
CA LEU A 217 -11.80 -39.76 7.46
C LEU A 217 -11.69 -39.50 5.93
N VAL A 218 -10.82 -38.63 5.51
CA VAL A 218 -10.64 -38.25 4.09
C VAL A 218 -9.63 -39.20 3.39
N VAL A 219 -8.86 -39.99 4.15
CA VAL A 219 -7.71 -40.75 3.64
C VAL A 219 -7.89 -42.27 3.82
N SER A 220 -9.01 -42.70 4.42
CA SER A 220 -9.34 -44.13 4.66
C SER A 220 -9.79 -44.89 3.39
#